data_53e258ecc1be3303133bb6adeb7539f8
#
_entry.id   53e258ecc1be3303133bb6adeb7539f8
#
_cell.length_a   1.000
_cell.length_b   1.000
_cell.length_c   1.000
_cell.angle_alpha   90.00
_cell.angle_beta   90.00
_cell.angle_gamma   90.00
#
_symmetry.space_group_name_H-M   'P 1'
#
loop_
_entity.id
_entity.type
_entity.pdbx_description
1 polymer ?
#
loop_
_entity_poly.entity_id
_entity_poly.type
_entity_poly.pdbx_seq_one_letter_code
_entity_poly.pdbx_strand_id
1 'polypeptide(L)'
;MAEVLLALKIGFLVLLYLFVWRVIRAAGKERQVPHEDSMILTPAAAAEAGLGLAAPGAAVRRAVRLVVQRSPSLGAGAEFPVDSAPLTIGRGGQNDLVLEGDEFASARHVRLEARRDGVWVQDLESTNGTYVNGERVAGALLLRPGDVLRVGETDLRLEED
;
A
#
# COMPACT_ATOMS: atom_id res chain seq x y z
N MET A 1 30.20 -1.55 47.29
CA MET A 1 29.25 -0.51 46.81
C MET A 1 29.27 -0.38 45.27
N ALA A 2 30.42 -0.21 44.63
CA ALA A 2 30.50 -0.07 43.16
C ALA A 2 30.05 -1.31 42.39
N GLU A 3 30.36 -2.50 42.88
CA GLU A 3 29.95 -3.77 42.26
C GLU A 3 28.45 -4.01 42.27
N VAL A 4 27.78 -3.63 43.35
CA VAL A 4 26.32 -3.72 43.47
C VAL A 4 25.64 -2.76 42.47
N LEU A 5 26.21 -1.54 42.31
CA LEU A 5 25.70 -0.56 41.38
C LEU A 5 25.90 -1.01 39.93
N LEU A 6 27.01 -1.69 39.63
CA LEU A 6 27.31 -2.26 38.33
C LEU A 6 26.33 -3.39 37.98
N ALA A 7 26.10 -4.30 38.91
CA ALA A 7 25.16 -5.40 38.75
C ALA A 7 23.73 -4.88 38.50
N LEU A 8 23.31 -3.83 39.22
CA LEU A 8 22.02 -3.19 39.04
C LEU A 8 21.86 -2.55 37.64
N LYS A 9 22.91 -1.89 37.15
CA LYS A 9 22.95 -1.31 35.80
C LYS A 9 22.84 -2.37 34.71
N ILE A 10 23.57 -3.48 34.86
CA ILE A 10 23.51 -4.59 33.88
C ILE A 10 22.13 -5.23 33.89
N GLY A 11 21.56 -5.49 35.08
CA GLY A 11 20.20 -6.04 35.20
C GLY A 11 19.15 -5.15 34.55
N PHE A 12 19.23 -3.84 34.75
CA PHE A 12 18.33 -2.87 34.11
C PHE A 12 18.46 -2.86 32.58
N LEU A 13 19.69 -2.89 32.05
CA LEU A 13 19.94 -2.95 30.61
C LEU A 13 19.38 -4.23 29.98
N VAL A 14 19.56 -5.38 30.63
CA VAL A 14 19.02 -6.64 30.14
C VAL A 14 17.50 -6.61 30.13
N LEU A 15 16.87 -6.08 31.17
CA LEU A 15 15.42 -5.96 31.28
C LEU A 15 14.85 -5.00 30.24
N LEU A 16 15.53 -3.87 30.00
CA LEU A 16 15.19 -2.91 28.95
C LEU A 16 15.27 -3.55 27.56
N TYR A 17 16.34 -4.33 27.30
CA TYR A 17 16.53 -4.99 26.01
C TYR A 17 15.49 -6.07 25.75
N LEU A 18 15.14 -6.86 26.78
CA LEU A 18 14.06 -7.83 26.70
C LEU A 18 12.70 -7.17 26.48
N PHE A 19 12.45 -6.03 27.12
CA PHE A 19 11.23 -5.27 26.93
C PHE A 19 11.11 -4.76 25.50
N VAL A 20 12.16 -4.10 24.98
CA VAL A 20 12.21 -3.59 23.58
C VAL A 20 12.05 -4.75 22.60
N TRP A 21 12.75 -5.86 22.80
CA TRP A 21 12.61 -7.05 21.96
C TRP A 21 11.18 -7.61 21.97
N ARG A 22 10.55 -7.62 23.14
CA ARG A 22 9.16 -8.08 23.30
C ARG A 22 8.18 -7.14 22.58
N VAL A 23 8.39 -5.83 22.64
CA VAL A 23 7.57 -4.83 21.94
C VAL A 23 7.72 -4.98 20.42
N ILE A 24 8.94 -5.11 19.92
CA ILE A 24 9.21 -5.32 18.49
C ILE A 24 8.55 -6.63 18.01
N ARG A 25 8.67 -7.70 18.79
CA ARG A 25 8.06 -8.99 18.44
C ARG A 25 6.53 -8.97 18.53
N ALA A 26 5.94 -8.18 19.41
CA ALA A 26 4.49 -8.00 19.51
C ALA A 26 3.93 -7.11 18.37
N ALA A 27 4.70 -6.11 17.95
CA ALA A 27 4.34 -5.26 16.82
C ALA A 27 4.43 -6.00 15.46
N GLY A 28 5.32 -7.01 15.34
CA GLY A 28 5.47 -7.83 14.14
C GLY A 28 4.42 -8.91 13.94
N LYS A 29 3.46 -9.08 14.88
CA LYS A 29 2.36 -9.99 14.69
C LYS A 29 1.23 -9.27 13.94
N GLU A 30 1.45 -9.06 12.65
CA GLU A 30 0.36 -8.76 11.70
C GLU A 30 -0.75 -9.78 11.98
N ARG A 31 -1.92 -9.26 12.31
CA ARG A 31 -3.13 -10.06 12.41
C ARG A 31 -3.37 -10.66 11.04
N GLN A 32 -2.94 -11.90 10.83
CA GLN A 32 -3.57 -12.74 9.83
C GLN A 32 -5.05 -12.79 10.20
N VAL A 33 -5.84 -12.04 9.47
CA VAL A 33 -7.29 -12.20 9.46
C VAL A 33 -7.51 -13.65 9.07
N PRO A 34 -8.24 -14.47 9.87
CA PRO A 34 -8.58 -15.81 9.44
C PRO A 34 -9.33 -15.66 8.11
N HIS A 35 -8.79 -16.23 7.05
CA HIS A 35 -9.61 -16.54 5.89
C HIS A 35 -10.68 -17.50 6.40
N GLU A 36 -11.89 -17.00 6.60
CA GLU A 36 -13.05 -17.87 6.61
C GLU A 36 -13.00 -18.64 5.29
N ASP A 37 -12.90 -19.96 5.40
CA ASP A 37 -13.05 -20.88 4.29
C ASP A 37 -14.41 -20.62 3.62
N SER A 38 -14.42 -19.67 2.69
CA SER A 38 -15.47 -19.59 1.72
C SER A 38 -15.35 -20.87 0.89
N MET A 39 -16.27 -21.80 1.08
CA MET A 39 -16.47 -22.94 0.19
C MET A 39 -16.52 -22.39 -1.24
N ILE A 40 -15.39 -22.45 -1.92
CA ILE A 40 -15.31 -22.16 -3.35
C ILE A 40 -15.95 -23.38 -4.03
N LEU A 41 -17.24 -23.30 -4.28
CA LEU A 41 -17.89 -24.19 -5.25
C LEU A 41 -17.16 -23.99 -6.58
N THR A 42 -16.44 -25.01 -7.01
CA THR A 42 -15.76 -24.98 -8.31
C THR A 42 -16.80 -24.75 -9.41
N PRO A 43 -16.47 -23.99 -10.46
CA PRO A 43 -17.43 -23.70 -11.57
C PRO A 43 -18.05 -24.95 -12.18
N ALA A 44 -17.35 -26.09 -12.11
CA ALA A 44 -17.85 -27.39 -12.58
C ALA A 44 -19.03 -27.92 -11.73
N ALA A 45 -18.97 -27.74 -10.40
CA ALA A 45 -20.06 -28.22 -9.51
C ALA A 45 -21.32 -27.35 -9.62
N ALA A 46 -21.18 -26.07 -9.99
CA ALA A 46 -22.30 -25.15 -10.21
C ALA A 46 -23.04 -25.44 -11.53
N ALA A 47 -22.32 -25.95 -12.53
CA ALA A 47 -22.93 -26.33 -13.83
C ALA A 47 -23.81 -27.60 -13.73
N GLU A 48 -23.45 -28.57 -12.89
CA GLU A 48 -24.21 -29.80 -12.68
C GLU A 48 -25.50 -29.59 -11.86
N ALA A 49 -25.56 -28.51 -11.04
CA ALA A 49 -26.73 -28.23 -10.22
C ALA A 49 -27.88 -27.53 -10.96
N GLY A 50 -27.76 -27.24 -12.26
CA GLY A 50 -28.81 -26.66 -13.11
C GLY A 50 -29.30 -25.28 -12.64
N LEU A 51 -28.60 -24.67 -11.70
CA LEU A 51 -28.84 -23.30 -11.29
C LEU A 51 -28.18 -22.39 -12.33
N GLY A 52 -28.97 -21.94 -13.30
CA GLY A 52 -28.64 -20.90 -14.25
C GLY A 52 -28.40 -19.57 -13.53
N LEU A 53 -27.44 -19.56 -12.59
CA LEU A 53 -26.87 -18.36 -12.08
C LEU A 53 -25.95 -17.85 -13.18
N ALA A 54 -26.50 -16.92 -14.00
CA ALA A 54 -25.66 -15.96 -14.66
C ALA A 54 -24.59 -15.56 -13.63
N ALA A 55 -23.32 -15.78 -13.95
CA ALA A 55 -22.21 -15.32 -13.12
C ALA A 55 -22.58 -13.93 -12.63
N PRO A 56 -22.58 -13.66 -11.29
CA PRO A 56 -22.84 -12.33 -10.80
C PRO A 56 -21.83 -11.44 -11.50
N GLY A 57 -22.32 -10.53 -12.35
CA GLY A 57 -21.60 -9.81 -13.37
C GLY A 57 -20.13 -9.67 -13.00
N ALA A 58 -19.27 -10.14 -13.88
CA ALA A 58 -18.01 -9.48 -14.09
C ALA A 58 -18.41 -8.03 -14.37
N ALA A 59 -18.54 -7.22 -13.29
CA ALA A 59 -18.55 -5.79 -13.43
C ALA A 59 -17.32 -5.57 -14.29
N VAL A 60 -17.51 -5.08 -15.49
CA VAL A 60 -16.44 -4.69 -16.40
C VAL A 60 -15.62 -3.75 -15.52
N ARG A 61 -14.56 -4.28 -14.90
CA ARG A 61 -13.61 -3.46 -14.17
C ARG A 61 -12.97 -2.63 -15.26
N ARG A 62 -13.44 -1.41 -15.39
CA ARG A 62 -12.80 -0.47 -16.28
C ARG A 62 -11.35 -0.45 -15.89
N ALA A 63 -10.49 -0.59 -16.88
CA ALA A 63 -9.06 -0.58 -16.62
C ALA A 63 -8.70 0.79 -16.06
N VAL A 64 -8.14 0.82 -14.87
CA VAL A 64 -7.72 2.05 -14.21
C VAL A 64 -6.21 2.11 -14.31
N ARG A 65 -5.67 3.27 -14.67
CA ARG A 65 -4.23 3.50 -14.81
C ARG A 65 -3.80 4.82 -14.20
N LEU A 66 -2.56 4.88 -13.78
CA LEU A 66 -1.87 6.12 -13.45
C LEU A 66 -1.10 6.60 -14.67
N VAL A 67 -1.31 7.85 -15.04
CA VAL A 67 -0.61 8.50 -16.16
C VAL A 67 0.32 9.56 -15.60
N VAL A 68 1.61 9.48 -15.93
CA VAL A 68 2.61 10.47 -15.50
C VAL A 68 2.34 11.82 -16.17
N GLN A 69 2.00 12.82 -15.36
CA GLN A 69 1.86 14.19 -15.83
C GLN A 69 3.20 14.92 -15.81
N ARG A 70 3.95 14.72 -14.75
CA ARG A 70 5.27 15.29 -14.53
C ARG A 70 6.08 14.40 -13.59
N SER A 71 7.35 14.18 -13.88
CA SER A 71 8.28 13.46 -13.02
C SER A 71 9.72 13.82 -13.38
N PRO A 72 10.64 13.88 -12.41
CA PRO A 72 12.08 14.00 -12.68
C PRO A 72 12.68 12.69 -13.22
N SER A 73 12.01 11.54 -12.98
CA SER A 73 12.55 10.21 -13.24
C SER A 73 11.78 9.41 -14.28
N LEU A 74 10.51 9.76 -14.53
CA LEU A 74 9.64 9.03 -15.46
C LEU A 74 9.28 9.90 -16.66
N GLY A 75 9.12 9.28 -17.82
CA GLY A 75 8.64 9.98 -19.00
C GLY A 75 7.19 10.46 -18.84
N ALA A 76 6.93 11.73 -19.18
CA ALA A 76 5.56 12.24 -19.21
C ALA A 76 4.70 11.40 -20.17
N GLY A 77 3.48 11.07 -19.77
CA GLY A 77 2.59 10.17 -20.50
C GLY A 77 2.84 8.68 -20.31
N ALA A 78 3.84 8.28 -19.50
CA ALA A 78 3.98 6.88 -19.13
C ALA A 78 2.77 6.41 -18.32
N GLU A 79 2.30 5.19 -18.58
CA GLU A 79 1.09 4.63 -17.99
C GLU A 79 1.41 3.42 -17.13
N PHE A 80 0.78 3.33 -15.97
CA PHE A 80 0.94 2.22 -15.04
C PHE A 80 -0.44 1.69 -14.65
N PRO A 81 -0.76 0.43 -14.96
CA PRO A 81 -2.05 -0.15 -14.61
C PRO A 81 -2.19 -0.26 -13.10
N VAL A 82 -3.39 0.01 -12.59
CA VAL A 82 -3.74 -0.22 -11.19
C VAL A 82 -4.67 -1.43 -11.14
N ASP A 83 -4.06 -2.59 -10.90
CA ASP A 83 -4.74 -3.88 -10.88
C ASP A 83 -5.31 -4.20 -9.49
N SER A 84 -5.80 -5.43 -9.32
CA SER A 84 -6.31 -5.91 -8.04
C SER A 84 -5.21 -6.11 -6.98
N ALA A 85 -3.95 -6.17 -7.37
CA ALA A 85 -2.81 -6.20 -6.46
C ALA A 85 -2.50 -4.78 -5.97
N PRO A 86 -2.09 -4.61 -4.70
CA PRO A 86 -1.63 -3.33 -4.22
C PRO A 86 -0.42 -2.83 -5.00
N LEU A 87 -0.42 -1.55 -5.38
CA LEU A 87 0.68 -0.89 -6.08
C LEU A 87 1.44 0.00 -5.09
N THR A 88 2.73 -0.25 -4.90
CA THR A 88 3.59 0.59 -4.06
C THR A 88 4.42 1.54 -4.92
N ILE A 89 4.55 2.80 -4.47
CA ILE A 89 5.31 3.84 -5.15
C ILE A 89 6.32 4.44 -4.19
N GLY A 90 7.52 4.67 -4.64
CA GLY A 90 8.58 5.31 -3.86
C GLY A 90 9.93 5.26 -4.57
N ARG A 91 10.95 5.89 -3.96
CA ARG A 91 12.28 5.98 -4.55
C ARG A 91 13.08 4.67 -4.48
N GLY A 92 12.77 3.80 -3.52
CA GLY A 92 13.49 2.53 -3.33
C GLY A 92 13.11 1.49 -4.38
N GLY A 93 14.09 0.70 -4.82
CA GLY A 93 13.91 -0.33 -5.85
C GLY A 93 12.99 -1.50 -5.48
N GLN A 94 12.49 -1.55 -4.24
CA GLN A 94 11.53 -2.55 -3.78
C GLN A 94 10.07 -2.19 -4.07
N ASN A 95 9.82 -1.00 -4.64
CA ASN A 95 8.46 -0.58 -5.00
C ASN A 95 8.09 -1.11 -6.39
N ASP A 96 6.79 -1.25 -6.63
CA ASP A 96 6.26 -1.63 -7.95
C ASP A 96 6.46 -0.51 -8.97
N LEU A 97 6.31 0.75 -8.54
CA LEU A 97 6.65 1.95 -9.31
C LEU A 97 7.79 2.69 -8.62
N VAL A 98 8.97 2.61 -9.23
CA VAL A 98 10.20 3.22 -8.69
C VAL A 98 10.38 4.63 -9.24
N LEU A 99 10.48 5.60 -8.32
CA LEU A 99 10.76 7.01 -8.63
C LEU A 99 12.26 7.29 -8.41
N GLU A 100 13.12 6.63 -9.18
CA GLU A 100 14.57 6.76 -9.05
C GLU A 100 15.00 8.20 -9.38
N GLY A 101 15.75 8.84 -8.44
CA GLY A 101 16.19 10.23 -8.61
C GLY A 101 15.21 11.30 -8.13
N ASP A 102 13.98 10.93 -7.73
CA ASP A 102 13.09 11.87 -7.04
C ASP A 102 13.51 11.99 -5.57
N GLU A 103 14.27 13.05 -5.26
CA GLU A 103 14.84 13.28 -3.91
C GLU A 103 13.76 13.55 -2.86
N PHE A 104 12.58 14.00 -3.28
CA PHE A 104 11.45 14.26 -2.40
C PHE A 104 10.56 13.03 -2.16
N ALA A 105 10.75 11.96 -2.93
CA ALA A 105 10.08 10.69 -2.67
C ALA A 105 10.83 9.88 -1.59
N SER A 106 10.10 9.35 -0.62
CA SER A 106 10.63 8.42 0.38
C SER A 106 10.92 7.05 -0.25
N ALA A 107 11.77 6.24 0.39
CA ALA A 107 12.11 4.89 -0.09
C ALA A 107 10.85 4.03 -0.33
N ARG A 108 9.91 4.08 0.60
CA ARG A 108 8.50 3.65 0.43
C ARG A 108 7.66 4.87 0.75
N HIS A 109 6.82 5.32 -0.18
CA HIS A 109 6.15 6.61 -0.03
C HIS A 109 4.63 6.44 0.10
N VAL A 110 4.03 5.74 -0.83
CA VAL A 110 2.58 5.60 -0.91
C VAL A 110 2.20 4.21 -1.41
N ARG A 111 1.02 3.76 -1.01
CA ARG A 111 0.40 2.52 -1.47
C ARG A 111 -0.98 2.81 -2.05
N LEU A 112 -1.26 2.23 -3.19
CA LEU A 112 -2.57 2.23 -3.82
C LEU A 112 -3.18 0.84 -3.78
N GLU A 113 -4.49 0.78 -3.57
CA GLU A 113 -5.26 -0.47 -3.60
C GLU A 113 -6.52 -0.26 -4.45
N ALA A 114 -6.67 -1.04 -5.51
CA ALA A 114 -7.92 -1.11 -6.25
C ALA A 114 -8.94 -1.95 -5.48
N ARG A 115 -10.02 -1.32 -5.06
CA ARG A 115 -11.16 -1.96 -4.37
C ARG A 115 -12.40 -1.91 -5.25
N ARG A 116 -13.53 -2.45 -4.77
CA ARG A 116 -14.80 -2.46 -5.50
C ARG A 116 -15.36 -1.07 -5.74
N ASP A 117 -15.08 -0.14 -4.85
CA ASP A 117 -15.55 1.24 -4.79
C ASP A 117 -14.59 2.26 -5.42
N GLY A 118 -13.43 1.81 -5.91
CA GLY A 118 -12.42 2.64 -6.55
C GLY A 118 -11.01 2.35 -6.10
N VAL A 119 -10.10 3.29 -6.37
CA VAL A 119 -8.69 3.19 -5.99
C VAL A 119 -8.46 3.97 -4.71
N TRP A 120 -7.97 3.28 -3.68
CA TRP A 120 -7.63 3.88 -2.40
C TRP A 120 -6.13 4.16 -2.35
N VAL A 121 -5.79 5.35 -1.86
CA VAL A 121 -4.39 5.77 -1.62
C VAL A 121 -4.14 5.89 -0.13
N GLN A 122 -2.99 5.42 0.31
CA GLN A 122 -2.52 5.52 1.69
C GLN A 122 -1.05 5.94 1.72
N ASP A 123 -0.75 7.04 2.41
CA ASP A 123 0.62 7.47 2.69
C ASP A 123 1.29 6.48 3.65
N LEU A 124 2.53 6.09 3.36
CA LEU A 124 3.32 5.15 4.17
C LEU A 124 4.31 5.88 5.09
N GLU A 125 3.82 6.90 5.79
CA GLU A 125 4.62 7.77 6.67
C GLU A 125 5.77 8.44 5.92
N SER A 126 5.46 8.94 4.73
CA SER A 126 6.45 9.60 3.89
C SER A 126 6.96 10.90 4.53
N THR A 127 8.24 11.24 4.26
CA THR A 127 8.89 12.44 4.85
C THR A 127 8.20 13.73 4.42
N ASN A 128 7.86 13.84 3.14
CA ASN A 128 7.28 15.07 2.57
C ASN A 128 5.75 15.01 2.45
N GLY A 129 5.15 13.85 2.67
CA GLY A 129 3.71 13.62 2.53
C GLY A 129 3.27 13.34 1.10
N THR A 130 2.13 12.67 0.99
CA THR A 130 1.42 12.41 -0.26
C THR A 130 0.30 13.44 -0.41
N TYR A 131 0.04 13.90 -1.62
CA TYR A 131 -1.00 14.90 -1.89
C TYR A 131 -1.92 14.44 -3.02
N VAL A 132 -3.21 14.75 -2.90
CA VAL A 132 -4.23 14.53 -3.94
C VAL A 132 -4.87 15.88 -4.26
N ASN A 133 -4.78 16.32 -5.50
CA ASN A 133 -5.25 17.64 -5.96
C ASN A 133 -4.72 18.81 -5.10
N GLY A 134 -3.53 18.67 -4.54
CA GLY A 134 -2.88 19.66 -3.67
C GLY A 134 -3.24 19.54 -2.20
N GLU A 135 -4.17 18.68 -1.81
CA GLU A 135 -4.51 18.41 -0.40
C GLU A 135 -3.70 17.22 0.15
N ARG A 136 -3.17 17.36 1.35
CA ARG A 136 -2.38 16.31 1.99
C ARG A 136 -3.24 15.14 2.42
N VAL A 137 -2.83 13.93 2.08
CA VAL A 137 -3.47 12.69 2.50
C VAL A 137 -3.16 12.43 3.97
N ALA A 138 -4.18 12.47 4.83
CA ALA A 138 -4.03 12.26 6.28
C ALA A 138 -4.34 10.81 6.72
N GLY A 139 -4.81 9.96 5.79
CA GLY A 139 -5.19 8.58 6.05
C GLY A 139 -5.43 7.84 4.75
N ALA A 140 -6.34 6.89 4.71
CA ALA A 140 -6.74 6.28 3.45
C ALA A 140 -7.77 7.19 2.75
N LEU A 141 -7.49 7.55 1.48
CA LEU A 141 -8.33 8.43 0.66
C LEU A 141 -8.74 7.72 -0.63
N LEU A 142 -10.01 7.85 -1.02
CA LEU A 142 -10.51 7.33 -2.29
C LEU A 142 -10.14 8.29 -3.43
N LEU A 143 -9.37 7.80 -4.41
CA LEU A 143 -9.09 8.50 -5.65
C LEU A 143 -10.21 8.30 -6.65
N ARG A 144 -10.53 9.35 -7.39
CA ARG A 144 -11.48 9.35 -8.50
C ARG A 144 -10.76 9.53 -9.83
N PRO A 145 -11.30 9.01 -10.93
CA PRO A 145 -10.78 9.33 -12.26
C PRO A 145 -10.66 10.84 -12.47
N GLY A 146 -9.50 11.28 -12.92
CA GLY A 146 -9.15 12.68 -13.08
C GLY A 146 -8.36 13.29 -11.91
N ASP A 147 -8.33 12.65 -10.74
CA ASP A 147 -7.53 13.14 -9.62
C ASP A 147 -6.03 13.03 -9.91
N VAL A 148 -5.28 13.99 -9.37
CA VAL A 148 -3.83 14.06 -9.49
C VAL A 148 -3.20 13.72 -8.14
N LEU A 149 -2.48 12.60 -8.12
CA LEU A 149 -1.68 12.12 -6.99
C LEU A 149 -0.26 12.67 -7.13
N ARG A 150 0.23 13.39 -6.10
CA ARG A 150 1.61 13.85 -6.01
C ARG A 150 2.40 13.05 -4.99
N VAL A 151 3.52 12.52 -5.45
CA VAL A 151 4.48 11.73 -4.67
C VAL A 151 5.87 12.33 -4.91
N GLY A 152 6.41 13.04 -3.93
CA GLY A 152 7.63 13.83 -4.13
C GLY A 152 7.42 14.94 -5.17
N GLU A 153 8.23 14.96 -6.23
CA GLU A 153 8.10 15.86 -7.38
C GLU A 153 7.33 15.25 -8.55
N THR A 154 6.83 14.02 -8.38
CA THR A 154 6.11 13.27 -9.40
C THR A 154 4.60 13.47 -9.26
N ASP A 155 3.94 13.92 -10.33
CA ASP A 155 2.49 14.06 -10.45
C ASP A 155 1.93 12.94 -11.36
N LEU A 156 1.00 12.16 -10.82
CA LEU A 156 0.36 11.02 -11.47
C LEU A 156 -1.16 11.25 -11.54
N ARG A 157 -1.75 11.18 -12.71
CA ARG A 157 -3.20 11.31 -12.89
C ARG A 157 -3.85 9.94 -12.92
N LEU A 158 -4.93 9.75 -12.17
CA LEU A 158 -5.75 8.55 -12.26
C LEU A 158 -6.68 8.67 -13.47
N GLU A 159 -6.61 7.72 -14.40
CA GLU A 159 -7.48 7.64 -15.57
C GLU A 159 -8.22 6.30 -15.61
N GLU A 160 -9.41 6.31 -16.15
CA GLU A 160 -10.28 5.14 -16.35
C GLU A 160 -10.62 5.04 -17.84
N ASP A 161 -10.46 3.85 -18.42
CA ASP A 161 -10.83 3.56 -19.81
C ASP A 161 -12.35 3.49 -20.02
#